data_44a153ed4c03c30cd17f7f78f40c709d
#
_entry.id   44a153ed4c03c30cd17f7f78f40c709d
#
_cell.length_a   1.000
_cell.length_b   1.000
_cell.length_c   1.000
_cell.angle_alpha   90.00
_cell.angle_beta   90.00
_cell.angle_gamma   90.00
#
_symmetry.space_group_name_H-M   'P 1'
#
loop_
_entity.id
_entity.type
_entity.pdbx_description
1 polymer ?
#
loop_
_entity_poly.entity_id
_entity_poly.type
_entity_poly.pdbx_seq_one_letter_code
_entity_poly.pdbx_strand_id
1 'polypeptide(L)'
;MSKRILYWLQNDLRIDDNPILSELATGQCALDIVFVINPDWFKNNNYQQKPYGVHKQQFLMQSLFELQQALIEHGQTLHVLEGEPVSVLKQRIAEQHIDEMVCSEHVGTYEQRQLARLKAHCPHVIFKTTQQDTLFQQSDLPFDLNELPKSFTPFRKKVEAASIPITTSTLPKRLLPQPITLCAANPIELNEHTNYNNAVMHGGLKSAQTHLKQYFSGLLPSTYKITRNELDGFNNTTKFSS
;
A
#
# COMPACT_ATOMS: atom_id res chain seq x y z
N MET A 1 10.60 -28.84 0.17
CA MET A 1 11.05 -27.45 -0.10
C MET A 1 10.07 -26.49 0.58
N SER A 2 10.54 -25.38 1.15
CA SER A 2 9.64 -24.38 1.70
C SER A 2 8.88 -23.69 0.57
N LYS A 3 7.61 -23.38 0.79
CA LYS A 3 6.75 -22.66 -0.15
C LYS A 3 7.36 -21.28 -0.48
N ARG A 4 7.38 -20.90 -1.75
CA ARG A 4 7.93 -19.62 -2.23
C ARG A 4 6.78 -18.66 -2.52
N ILE A 5 6.71 -17.56 -1.78
CA ILE A 5 5.62 -16.59 -1.85
C ILE A 5 6.17 -15.26 -2.35
N LEU A 6 5.47 -14.65 -3.31
CA LEU A 6 5.71 -13.29 -3.75
C LEU A 6 4.61 -12.38 -3.19
N TYR A 7 5.00 -11.36 -2.44
CA TYR A 7 4.10 -10.29 -2.02
C TYR A 7 4.27 -9.08 -2.95
N TRP A 8 3.25 -8.84 -3.77
CA TRP A 8 3.20 -7.66 -4.63
C TRP A 8 2.59 -6.49 -3.88
N LEU A 9 3.44 -5.59 -3.39
CA LEU A 9 3.06 -4.32 -2.79
C LEU A 9 2.55 -3.35 -3.86
N GLN A 10 1.51 -2.60 -3.55
CA GLN A 10 0.93 -1.56 -4.42
C GLN A 10 0.73 -0.25 -3.64
N ASN A 11 -0.42 -0.06 -2.96
CA ASN A 11 -0.69 1.15 -2.16
C ASN A 11 -0.41 0.96 -0.66
N ASP A 12 -0.17 -0.25 -0.24
CA ASP A 12 -0.02 -0.73 1.14
C ASP A 12 1.42 -0.62 1.65
N LEU A 13 2.07 0.53 1.43
CA LEU A 13 3.49 0.77 1.74
C LEU A 13 3.72 0.99 3.24
N ARG A 14 3.32 0.00 4.06
CA ARG A 14 3.46 0.02 5.52
C ARG A 14 3.70 -1.38 6.09
N ILE A 15 4.37 -1.45 7.22
CA ILE A 15 4.50 -2.70 8.00
C ILE A 15 3.44 -2.78 9.10
N ASP A 16 3.07 -1.66 9.69
CA ASP A 16 2.03 -1.59 10.72
C ASP A 16 0.65 -1.73 10.08
N ASP A 17 -0.24 -2.42 10.77
CA ASP A 17 -1.60 -2.68 10.30
C ASP A 17 -1.65 -3.25 8.88
N ASN A 18 -0.74 -4.19 8.59
CA ASN A 18 -0.67 -4.91 7.33
C ASN A 18 -1.05 -6.38 7.55
N PRO A 19 -2.30 -6.77 7.25
CA PRO A 19 -2.77 -8.13 7.50
C PRO A 19 -2.01 -9.19 6.68
N ILE A 20 -1.55 -8.85 5.47
CA ILE A 20 -0.74 -9.77 4.64
C ILE A 20 0.59 -10.07 5.33
N LEU A 21 1.34 -9.06 5.76
CA LEU A 21 2.60 -9.26 6.48
C LEU A 21 2.39 -10.00 7.80
N SER A 22 1.30 -9.71 8.51
CA SER A 22 0.96 -10.38 9.76
C SER A 22 0.68 -11.88 9.55
N GLU A 23 -0.05 -12.26 8.50
CA GLU A 23 -0.28 -13.65 8.11
C GLU A 23 1.02 -14.34 7.69
N LEU A 24 1.80 -13.72 6.80
CA LEU A 24 3.06 -14.27 6.32
C LEU A 24 4.07 -14.50 7.44
N ALA A 25 4.14 -13.61 8.44
CA ALA A 25 5.03 -13.76 9.58
C ALA A 25 4.73 -14.99 10.44
N THR A 26 3.55 -15.59 10.36
CA THR A 26 3.19 -16.82 11.08
C THR A 26 3.57 -18.08 10.30
N GLY A 27 3.79 -17.96 8.99
CA GLY A 27 4.07 -19.09 8.09
C GLY A 27 5.55 -19.52 8.04
N GLN A 28 5.76 -20.71 7.50
CA GLN A 28 7.10 -21.18 7.11
C GLN A 28 7.20 -21.15 5.58
N CYS A 29 7.71 -20.06 5.03
CA CYS A 29 7.87 -19.88 3.59
C CYS A 29 9.17 -19.13 3.31
N ALA A 30 9.56 -19.09 2.04
CA ALA A 30 10.53 -18.13 1.52
C ALA A 30 9.73 -16.98 0.88
N LEU A 31 10.06 -15.73 1.22
CA LEU A 31 9.27 -14.56 0.86
C LEU A 31 10.04 -13.60 -0.04
N ASP A 32 9.41 -13.16 -1.11
CA ASP A 32 9.88 -12.10 -2.00
C ASP A 32 8.90 -10.93 -1.94
N ILE A 33 9.34 -9.77 -1.43
CA ILE A 33 8.52 -8.56 -1.34
C ILE A 33 8.91 -7.63 -2.48
N VAL A 34 7.97 -7.36 -3.38
CA VAL A 34 8.21 -6.65 -4.63
C VAL A 34 7.29 -5.44 -4.78
N PHE A 35 7.87 -4.32 -5.16
CA PHE A 35 7.15 -3.15 -5.68
C PHE A 35 7.56 -2.90 -7.13
N VAL A 36 6.62 -2.61 -8.03
CA VAL A 36 6.93 -2.35 -9.45
C VAL A 36 6.61 -0.91 -9.78
N ILE A 37 7.63 -0.15 -10.16
CA ILE A 37 7.49 1.20 -10.70
C ILE A 37 7.18 1.08 -12.20
N ASN A 38 5.97 1.51 -12.60
CA ASN A 38 5.62 1.57 -14.01
C ASN A 38 6.16 2.88 -14.62
N PRO A 39 7.06 2.83 -15.62
CA PRO A 39 7.59 4.03 -16.27
C PRO A 39 6.53 4.92 -16.90
N ASP A 40 5.36 4.38 -17.24
CA ASP A 40 4.26 5.14 -17.82
C ASP A 40 3.65 6.15 -16.85
N TRP A 41 3.87 5.98 -15.55
CA TRP A 41 3.46 6.97 -14.55
C TRP A 41 4.14 8.33 -14.73
N PHE A 42 5.33 8.34 -15.31
CA PHE A 42 6.17 9.53 -15.49
C PHE A 42 6.14 10.08 -16.92
N LYS A 43 5.43 9.41 -17.83
CA LYS A 43 5.24 9.86 -19.21
C LYS A 43 3.96 10.69 -19.34
N ASN A 44 3.95 11.60 -20.31
CA ASN A 44 2.75 12.34 -20.63
C ASN A 44 1.68 11.39 -21.19
N ASN A 45 0.47 11.47 -20.66
CA ASN A 45 -0.71 10.82 -21.20
C ASN A 45 -1.27 11.61 -22.42
N ASN A 46 -2.39 11.16 -22.97
CA ASN A 46 -3.06 11.81 -24.12
C ASN A 46 -3.48 13.27 -23.87
N TYR A 47 -3.54 13.68 -22.59
CA TYR A 47 -3.85 15.06 -22.18
C TYR A 47 -2.61 15.89 -21.88
N GLN A 48 -1.41 15.41 -22.26
CA GLN A 48 -0.11 16.03 -21.96
C GLN A 48 0.16 16.20 -20.45
N GLN A 49 -0.43 15.33 -19.63
CA GLN A 49 -0.26 15.32 -18.18
C GLN A 49 0.46 14.04 -17.75
N LYS A 50 1.37 14.17 -16.79
CA LYS A 50 2.01 13.02 -16.14
C LYS A 50 1.09 12.52 -15.02
N PRO A 51 0.72 11.22 -14.99
CA PRO A 51 -0.03 10.62 -13.86
C PRO A 51 0.66 10.83 -12.51
N TYR A 52 1.99 10.80 -12.51
CA TYR A 52 2.82 11.11 -11.34
C TYR A 52 3.65 12.37 -11.62
N GLY A 53 3.24 13.50 -11.00
CA GLY A 53 4.05 14.71 -10.93
C GLY A 53 5.21 14.55 -9.94
N VAL A 54 6.11 15.53 -9.91
CA VAL A 54 7.34 15.52 -9.11
C VAL A 54 7.07 15.25 -7.62
N HIS A 55 6.07 15.89 -7.03
CA HIS A 55 5.73 15.70 -5.61
C HIS A 55 5.22 14.31 -5.29
N LYS A 56 4.39 13.72 -6.16
CA LYS A 56 3.89 12.35 -5.99
C LYS A 56 5.00 11.32 -6.15
N GLN A 57 5.91 11.56 -7.10
CA GLN A 57 7.10 10.73 -7.29
C GLN A 57 7.99 10.77 -6.05
N GLN A 58 8.29 11.95 -5.53
CA GLN A 58 9.10 12.13 -4.32
C GLN A 58 8.48 11.43 -3.12
N PHE A 59 7.18 11.64 -2.90
CA PHE A 59 6.44 10.99 -1.81
C PHE A 59 6.53 9.46 -1.90
N LEU A 60 6.37 8.90 -3.11
CA LEU A 60 6.50 7.47 -3.35
C LEU A 60 7.90 6.97 -3.01
N MET A 61 8.96 7.63 -3.52
CA MET A 61 10.34 7.20 -3.29
C MET A 61 10.72 7.26 -1.81
N GLN A 62 10.29 8.30 -1.08
CA GLN A 62 10.48 8.41 0.36
C GLN A 62 9.74 7.29 1.12
N SER A 63 8.50 6.98 0.72
CA SER A 63 7.72 5.91 1.33
C SER A 63 8.36 4.54 1.11
N LEU A 64 8.86 4.27 -0.10
CA LEU A 64 9.56 3.01 -0.43
C LEU A 64 10.88 2.89 0.35
N PHE A 65 11.65 3.98 0.46
CA PHE A 65 12.89 4.00 1.22
C PHE A 65 12.64 3.68 2.70
N GLU A 66 11.67 4.36 3.32
CA GLU A 66 11.35 4.11 4.74
C GLU A 66 10.84 2.69 4.96
N LEU A 67 9.97 2.18 4.06
CA LEU A 67 9.49 0.81 4.12
C LEU A 67 10.64 -0.20 3.99
N GLN A 68 11.62 0.04 3.10
CA GLN A 68 12.79 -0.81 2.96
C GLN A 68 13.59 -0.87 4.27
N GLN A 69 13.84 0.27 4.93
CA GLN A 69 14.54 0.29 6.20
C GLN A 69 13.78 -0.51 7.27
N ALA A 70 12.47 -0.32 7.35
CA ALA A 70 11.65 -1.05 8.29
C ALA A 70 11.63 -2.58 8.02
N LEU A 71 11.59 -3.01 6.76
CA LEU A 71 11.66 -4.41 6.39
C LEU A 71 13.01 -5.05 6.72
N ILE A 72 14.12 -4.31 6.57
CA ILE A 72 15.46 -4.76 6.96
C ILE A 72 15.51 -5.07 8.46
N GLU A 73 14.89 -4.25 9.32
CA GLU A 73 14.79 -4.51 10.76
C GLU A 73 14.03 -5.82 11.07
N HIS A 74 13.16 -6.25 10.17
CA HIS A 74 12.41 -7.51 10.25
C HIS A 74 13.06 -8.68 9.48
N GLY A 75 14.33 -8.53 9.05
CA GLY A 75 15.08 -9.58 8.34
C GLY A 75 14.62 -9.78 6.90
N GLN A 76 13.97 -8.78 6.29
CA GLN A 76 13.44 -8.85 4.92
C GLN A 76 14.03 -7.78 4.02
N THR A 77 13.85 -7.94 2.71
CA THR A 77 14.31 -7.00 1.68
C THR A 77 13.16 -6.60 0.79
N LEU A 78 13.03 -5.30 0.48
CA LEU A 78 12.12 -4.80 -0.54
C LEU A 78 12.84 -4.75 -1.89
N HIS A 79 12.29 -5.42 -2.89
CA HIS A 79 12.77 -5.35 -4.25
C HIS A 79 11.92 -4.38 -5.06
N VAL A 80 12.50 -3.22 -5.42
CA VAL A 80 11.85 -2.24 -6.28
C VAL A 80 12.30 -2.47 -7.71
N LEU A 81 11.37 -2.87 -8.58
CA LEU A 81 11.61 -3.20 -9.97
C LEU A 81 10.99 -2.14 -10.88
N GLU A 82 11.50 -1.97 -12.10
CA GLU A 82 10.96 -1.05 -13.08
C GLU A 82 10.44 -1.80 -14.31
N GLY A 83 9.26 -1.41 -14.79
CA GLY A 83 8.68 -1.94 -16.01
C GLY A 83 7.16 -2.02 -16.00
N GLU A 84 6.59 -2.64 -17.05
CA GLU A 84 5.15 -2.95 -17.09
C GLU A 84 4.87 -4.06 -16.05
N PRO A 85 3.97 -3.81 -15.08
CA PRO A 85 3.82 -4.69 -13.92
C PRO A 85 3.56 -6.16 -14.25
N VAL A 86 2.70 -6.46 -15.23
CA VAL A 86 2.38 -7.84 -15.58
C VAL A 86 3.59 -8.58 -16.16
N SER A 87 4.36 -7.89 -17.00
CA SER A 87 5.56 -8.46 -17.63
C SER A 87 6.66 -8.73 -16.61
N VAL A 88 6.92 -7.74 -15.74
CA VAL A 88 7.94 -7.84 -14.69
C VAL A 88 7.60 -8.95 -13.70
N LEU A 89 6.36 -8.98 -13.22
CA LEU A 89 5.93 -9.98 -12.24
C LEU A 89 5.88 -11.40 -12.84
N LYS A 90 5.42 -11.54 -14.08
CA LYS A 90 5.46 -12.83 -14.80
C LYS A 90 6.89 -13.38 -14.88
N GLN A 91 7.85 -12.52 -15.28
CA GLN A 91 9.25 -12.90 -15.34
C GLN A 91 9.77 -13.31 -13.95
N ARG A 92 9.48 -12.50 -12.93
CA ARG A 92 9.88 -12.74 -11.54
C ARG A 92 9.31 -14.05 -10.99
N ILE A 93 8.05 -14.36 -11.26
CA ILE A 93 7.38 -15.60 -10.88
C ILE A 93 8.11 -16.81 -11.48
N ALA A 94 8.47 -16.74 -12.76
CA ALA A 94 9.16 -17.83 -13.44
C ALA A 94 10.60 -18.02 -12.91
N GLU A 95 11.37 -16.93 -12.80
CA GLU A 95 12.78 -16.98 -12.35
C GLU A 95 12.91 -17.44 -10.92
N GLN A 96 11.99 -17.06 -10.05
CA GLN A 96 12.02 -17.39 -8.63
C GLN A 96 11.19 -18.61 -8.27
N HIS A 97 10.59 -19.31 -9.24
CA HIS A 97 9.75 -20.49 -9.01
C HIS A 97 8.70 -20.24 -7.92
N ILE A 98 7.91 -19.16 -8.07
CA ILE A 98 6.92 -18.75 -7.10
C ILE A 98 5.71 -19.70 -7.12
N ASP A 99 5.34 -20.22 -5.95
CA ASP A 99 4.19 -21.10 -5.76
C ASP A 99 2.90 -20.30 -5.51
N GLU A 100 3.03 -19.18 -4.79
CA GLU A 100 1.89 -18.34 -4.40
C GLU A 100 2.25 -16.87 -4.54
N MET A 101 1.30 -16.08 -4.99
CA MET A 101 1.38 -14.62 -5.01
C MET A 101 0.27 -14.03 -4.15
N VAL A 102 0.64 -13.09 -3.28
CA VAL A 102 -0.28 -12.36 -2.42
C VAL A 102 -0.24 -10.87 -2.75
N CYS A 103 -1.37 -10.19 -2.71
CA CYS A 103 -1.45 -8.73 -2.89
C CYS A 103 -2.73 -8.18 -2.24
N SER A 104 -2.79 -6.86 -2.14
CA SER A 104 -4.02 -6.17 -1.75
C SER A 104 -5.13 -6.36 -2.78
N GLU A 105 -6.36 -6.44 -2.33
CA GLU A 105 -7.52 -6.37 -3.20
C GLU A 105 -7.80 -4.91 -3.55
N HIS A 106 -7.84 -4.60 -4.84
CA HIS A 106 -8.11 -3.26 -5.33
C HIS A 106 -9.44 -3.20 -6.08
N VAL A 107 -10.18 -2.12 -5.87
CA VAL A 107 -11.42 -1.84 -6.60
C VAL A 107 -11.16 -1.15 -7.95
N GLY A 108 -9.95 -0.66 -8.19
CA GLY A 108 -9.56 0.04 -9.41
C GLY A 108 -9.56 -0.87 -10.63
N THR A 109 -10.14 -0.38 -11.73
CA THR A 109 -10.25 -1.16 -12.98
C THR A 109 -8.88 -1.53 -13.55
N TYR A 110 -7.87 -0.67 -13.43
CA TYR A 110 -6.53 -0.95 -13.95
C TYR A 110 -5.84 -2.05 -13.16
N GLU A 111 -5.90 -1.99 -11.84
CA GLU A 111 -5.31 -2.95 -10.92
C GLU A 111 -5.99 -4.33 -11.09
N GLN A 112 -7.31 -4.36 -11.18
CA GLN A 112 -8.06 -5.59 -11.42
C GLN A 112 -7.70 -6.23 -12.78
N ARG A 113 -7.54 -5.43 -13.84
CA ARG A 113 -7.12 -5.93 -15.16
C ARG A 113 -5.69 -6.46 -15.14
N GLN A 114 -4.77 -5.80 -14.45
CA GLN A 114 -3.40 -6.27 -14.29
C GLN A 114 -3.38 -7.62 -13.58
N LEU A 115 -4.08 -7.76 -12.46
CA LEU A 115 -4.18 -9.01 -11.72
C LEU A 115 -4.82 -10.13 -12.56
N ALA A 116 -5.90 -9.85 -13.28
CA ALA A 116 -6.54 -10.81 -14.17
C ALA A 116 -5.61 -11.31 -15.29
N ARG A 117 -4.87 -10.39 -15.92
CA ARG A 117 -3.85 -10.73 -16.92
C ARG A 117 -2.75 -11.59 -16.33
N LEU A 118 -2.27 -11.25 -15.15
CA LEU A 118 -1.21 -12.02 -14.48
C LEU A 118 -1.68 -13.44 -14.12
N LYS A 119 -2.89 -13.59 -13.58
CA LYS A 119 -3.53 -14.90 -13.34
C LYS A 119 -3.62 -15.74 -14.62
N ALA A 120 -4.01 -15.14 -15.74
CA ALA A 120 -4.08 -15.84 -17.03
C ALA A 120 -2.70 -16.29 -17.55
N HIS A 121 -1.64 -15.52 -17.28
CA HIS A 121 -0.27 -15.87 -17.70
C HIS A 121 0.42 -16.88 -16.77
N CYS A 122 -0.01 -17.00 -15.52
CA CYS A 122 0.62 -17.84 -14.51
C CYS A 122 -0.41 -18.80 -13.86
N PRO A 123 -1.04 -19.71 -14.62
CA PRO A 123 -2.14 -20.55 -14.12
C PRO A 123 -1.69 -21.58 -13.06
N HIS A 124 -0.38 -21.83 -12.94
CA HIS A 124 0.21 -22.72 -11.95
C HIS A 124 0.43 -22.06 -10.58
N VAL A 125 0.28 -20.73 -10.47
CA VAL A 125 0.49 -19.97 -9.24
C VAL A 125 -0.84 -19.78 -8.51
N ILE A 126 -0.80 -19.94 -7.20
CA ILE A 126 -1.96 -19.62 -6.35
C ILE A 126 -1.98 -18.11 -6.10
N PHE A 127 -3.09 -17.44 -6.43
CA PHE A 127 -3.26 -16.01 -6.19
C PHE A 127 -4.21 -15.79 -5.01
N LYS A 128 -3.74 -15.06 -4.01
CA LYS A 128 -4.53 -14.61 -2.87
C LYS A 128 -4.61 -13.09 -2.83
N THR A 129 -5.79 -12.57 -2.53
CA THR A 129 -6.01 -11.14 -2.32
C THR A 129 -6.58 -10.90 -0.94
N THR A 130 -6.17 -9.81 -0.29
CA THR A 130 -6.64 -9.41 1.04
C THR A 130 -7.16 -7.98 0.97
N GLN A 131 -8.37 -7.77 1.45
CA GLN A 131 -8.95 -6.44 1.57
C GLN A 131 -8.27 -5.69 2.71
N GLN A 132 -7.62 -4.55 2.42
CA GLN A 132 -6.94 -3.72 3.40
C GLN A 132 -6.94 -2.22 3.07
N ASP A 133 -7.67 -1.83 2.02
CA ASP A 133 -7.77 -0.43 1.57
C ASP A 133 -8.98 0.29 2.18
N THR A 134 -9.78 -0.39 3.01
CA THR A 134 -10.98 0.15 3.65
C THR A 134 -10.94 -0.08 5.16
N LEU A 135 -11.55 0.85 5.90
CA LEU A 135 -11.63 0.78 7.37
C LEU A 135 -12.43 -0.44 7.86
N PHE A 136 -13.43 -0.86 7.10
CA PHE A 136 -14.28 -2.01 7.42
C PHE A 136 -14.19 -3.06 6.34
N GLN A 137 -14.17 -4.33 6.73
CA GLN A 137 -14.36 -5.43 5.80
C GLN A 137 -15.83 -5.43 5.32
N GLN A 138 -16.08 -5.92 4.11
CA GLN A 138 -17.44 -6.05 3.60
C GLN A 138 -18.34 -6.90 4.52
N SER A 139 -17.77 -7.95 5.12
CA SER A 139 -18.43 -8.83 6.09
C SER A 139 -18.87 -8.13 7.38
N ASP A 140 -18.21 -7.02 7.73
CA ASP A 140 -18.46 -6.29 8.98
C ASP A 140 -19.58 -5.26 8.84
N LEU A 141 -19.96 -4.93 7.60
CA LEU A 141 -20.99 -3.93 7.35
C LEU A 141 -22.38 -4.41 7.81
N PRO A 142 -23.20 -3.52 8.43
CA PRO A 142 -24.52 -3.87 8.93
C PRO A 142 -25.60 -3.90 7.82
N PHE A 143 -25.19 -4.08 6.58
CA PHE A 143 -26.04 -4.17 5.38
C PHE A 143 -25.25 -4.77 4.22
N ASP A 144 -25.96 -5.38 3.27
CA ASP A 144 -25.38 -5.88 2.04
C ASP A 144 -24.97 -4.73 1.10
N LEU A 145 -23.97 -4.96 0.23
CA LEU A 145 -23.53 -3.94 -0.75
C LEU A 145 -24.65 -3.51 -1.71
N ASN A 146 -25.62 -4.39 -1.98
CA ASN A 146 -26.81 -4.06 -2.77
C ASN A 146 -27.72 -3.03 -2.08
N GLU A 147 -27.61 -2.93 -0.75
CA GLU A 147 -28.36 -2.00 0.10
C GLU A 147 -27.51 -0.82 0.56
N LEU A 148 -26.35 -0.62 -0.09
CA LEU A 148 -25.41 0.44 0.24
C LEU A 148 -26.13 1.80 0.19
N PRO A 149 -26.08 2.59 1.27
CA PRO A 149 -26.67 3.93 1.28
C PRO A 149 -26.12 4.82 0.18
N LYS A 150 -26.99 5.55 -0.53
CA LYS A 150 -26.64 6.38 -1.69
C LYS A 150 -25.78 7.61 -1.35
N SER A 151 -25.59 7.91 -0.06
CA SER A 151 -24.77 9.03 0.39
C SER A 151 -24.07 8.74 1.70
N PHE A 152 -22.97 9.45 1.98
CA PHE A 152 -22.13 9.22 3.15
C PHE A 152 -22.86 9.36 4.50
N THR A 153 -23.74 10.34 4.65
CA THR A 153 -24.40 10.58 5.95
C THR A 153 -25.28 9.41 6.42
N PRO A 154 -26.16 8.81 5.61
CA PRO A 154 -26.89 7.61 6.00
C PRO A 154 -25.94 6.40 6.21
N PHE A 155 -24.90 6.25 5.40
CA PHE A 155 -23.89 5.22 5.58
C PHE A 155 -23.25 5.33 6.97
N ARG A 156 -22.69 6.50 7.30
CA ARG A 156 -22.06 6.76 8.59
C ARG A 156 -23.00 6.45 9.76
N LYS A 157 -24.25 6.93 9.70
CA LYS A 157 -25.24 6.71 10.78
C LYS A 157 -25.52 5.21 11.01
N LYS A 158 -25.61 4.40 9.93
CA LYS A 158 -25.81 2.95 10.07
C LYS A 158 -24.59 2.27 10.69
N VAL A 159 -23.38 2.64 10.26
CA VAL A 159 -22.14 2.07 10.77
C VAL A 159 -21.91 2.47 12.24
N GLU A 160 -22.12 3.75 12.59
CA GLU A 160 -22.03 4.25 13.96
C GLU A 160 -23.04 3.54 14.89
N ALA A 161 -24.29 3.35 14.44
CA ALA A 161 -25.32 2.66 15.21
C ALA A 161 -24.98 1.17 15.44
N ALA A 162 -24.32 0.52 14.50
CA ALA A 162 -23.87 -0.87 14.60
C ALA A 162 -22.66 -1.05 15.52
N SER A 163 -21.96 0.04 15.87
CA SER A 163 -20.76 0.02 16.76
C SER A 163 -19.73 -1.02 16.30
N ILE A 164 -19.43 -1.06 15.01
CA ILE A 164 -18.50 -2.03 14.43
C ILE A 164 -17.11 -1.82 15.03
N PRO A 165 -16.49 -2.86 15.63
CA PRO A 165 -15.14 -2.72 16.17
C PRO A 165 -14.12 -2.54 15.04
N ILE A 166 -13.22 -1.59 15.18
CA ILE A 166 -12.07 -1.44 14.30
C ILE A 166 -10.97 -2.35 14.82
N THR A 167 -10.62 -3.36 14.03
CA THR A 167 -9.52 -4.28 14.35
C THR A 167 -8.28 -3.89 13.56
N THR A 168 -7.14 -3.84 14.24
CA THR A 168 -5.84 -3.58 13.61
C THR A 168 -5.02 -4.87 13.56
N SER A 169 -4.33 -5.08 12.44
CA SER A 169 -3.38 -6.18 12.30
C SER A 169 -2.03 -5.80 12.88
N THR A 170 -1.54 -6.57 13.84
CA THR A 170 -0.24 -6.30 14.47
C THR A 170 0.80 -7.25 13.89
N LEU A 171 1.89 -6.70 13.37
CA LEU A 171 3.01 -7.53 12.95
C LEU A 171 3.64 -8.19 14.18
N PRO A 172 3.81 -9.53 14.20
CA PRO A 172 4.51 -10.20 15.28
C PRO A 172 5.93 -9.65 15.44
N LYS A 173 6.41 -9.57 16.68
CA LYS A 173 7.79 -9.10 17.01
C LYS A 173 8.90 -10.02 16.47
N ARG A 174 8.56 -11.12 15.85
CA ARG A 174 9.52 -12.04 15.24
C ARG A 174 9.88 -11.57 13.82
N LEU A 175 11.02 -12.05 13.33
CA LEU A 175 11.45 -11.82 11.95
C LEU A 175 10.42 -12.38 10.96
N LEU A 176 10.25 -11.68 9.85
CA LEU A 176 9.50 -12.19 8.69
C LEU A 176 10.16 -13.46 8.14
N PRO A 177 9.45 -14.27 7.33
CA PRO A 177 10.04 -15.43 6.66
C PRO A 177 11.31 -15.06 5.89
N GLN A 178 12.21 -16.03 5.72
CA GLN A 178 13.48 -15.78 5.03
C GLN A 178 13.27 -15.21 3.63
N PRO A 179 14.06 -14.20 3.23
CA PRO A 179 13.99 -13.68 1.87
C PRO A 179 14.37 -14.74 0.85
N ILE A 180 13.76 -14.70 -0.33
CA ILE A 180 14.18 -15.53 -1.45
C ILE A 180 15.53 -15.01 -1.93
N THR A 181 16.55 -15.88 -1.92
CA THR A 181 17.86 -15.54 -2.49
C THR A 181 17.70 -15.36 -3.99
N LEU A 182 18.00 -14.17 -4.49
CA LEU A 182 17.77 -13.81 -5.88
C LEU A 182 18.87 -14.31 -6.81
N CYS A 183 18.45 -14.87 -7.93
CA CYS A 183 19.28 -14.93 -9.13
C CYS A 183 19.05 -13.61 -9.88
N ALA A 184 20.06 -12.75 -9.93
CA ALA A 184 20.21 -11.58 -10.78
C ALA A 184 18.93 -10.80 -11.16
N ALA A 185 18.40 -9.99 -10.26
CA ALA A 185 17.64 -8.80 -10.63
C ALA A 185 18.42 -7.58 -10.18
N ASN A 186 18.51 -6.53 -10.99
CA ASN A 186 19.04 -5.25 -10.58
C ASN A 186 17.88 -4.44 -9.96
N PRO A 187 17.67 -4.49 -8.64
CA PRO A 187 16.67 -3.63 -8.01
C PRO A 187 17.10 -2.18 -8.15
N ILE A 188 16.12 -1.28 -8.22
CA ILE A 188 16.39 0.15 -8.14
C ILE A 188 16.93 0.43 -6.74
N GLU A 189 18.10 1.06 -6.66
CA GLU A 189 18.63 1.54 -5.39
C GLU A 189 17.81 2.74 -4.92
N LEU A 190 17.24 2.59 -3.73
CA LEU A 190 16.51 3.67 -3.06
C LEU A 190 17.50 4.53 -2.27
N ASN A 191 17.50 5.83 -2.53
CA ASN A 191 18.35 6.79 -1.84
C ASN A 191 17.49 7.77 -1.03
N GLU A 192 17.99 8.15 0.15
CA GLU A 192 17.34 9.13 1.04
C GLU A 192 17.19 10.54 0.41
N HIS A 193 17.95 10.84 -0.65
CA HIS A 193 18.22 12.20 -1.12
C HIS A 193 17.26 12.81 -2.15
N THR A 194 16.03 12.34 -2.28
CA THR A 194 15.03 13.05 -3.10
C THR A 194 14.38 14.20 -2.33
N ASN A 195 15.19 15.16 -1.88
CA ASN A 195 14.71 16.36 -1.21
C ASN A 195 14.44 17.48 -2.21
N TYR A 196 13.19 17.64 -2.62
CA TYR A 196 12.72 18.91 -3.17
C TYR A 196 12.29 19.79 -2.00
N ASN A 197 12.95 20.92 -1.79
CA ASN A 197 12.80 21.81 -0.62
C ASN A 197 11.39 22.39 -0.40
N ASN A 198 10.42 22.10 -1.27
CA ASN A 198 9.06 22.65 -1.22
C ASN A 198 7.98 21.55 -1.07
N ALA A 199 8.32 20.36 -0.63
CA ALA A 199 7.30 19.32 -0.40
C ALA A 199 6.46 19.67 0.84
N VAL A 200 5.15 19.79 0.63
CA VAL A 200 4.17 20.06 1.69
C VAL A 200 4.04 18.85 2.64
N MET A 201 4.24 17.65 2.11
CA MET A 201 4.17 16.39 2.85
C MET A 201 5.36 15.50 2.47
N HIS A 202 5.96 14.88 3.46
CA HIS A 202 6.97 13.85 3.26
C HIS A 202 6.32 12.46 3.25
N GLY A 203 6.82 11.57 2.38
CA GLY A 203 6.40 10.18 2.34
C GLY A 203 6.92 9.39 3.55
N GLY A 204 6.27 8.25 3.81
CA GLY A 204 6.66 7.32 4.85
C GLY A 204 5.80 7.36 6.11
N LEU A 205 5.82 6.25 6.84
CA LEU A 205 4.98 6.03 8.02
C LEU A 205 5.37 6.96 9.18
N LYS A 206 6.66 7.19 9.41
CA LYS A 206 7.15 8.07 10.50
C LYS A 206 6.70 9.50 10.30
N SER A 207 6.80 10.01 9.06
CA SER A 207 6.31 11.34 8.70
C SER A 207 4.79 11.46 8.90
N ALA A 208 4.04 10.46 8.46
CA ALA A 208 2.60 10.39 8.64
C ALA A 208 2.20 10.38 10.13
N GLN A 209 2.84 9.56 10.95
CA GLN A 209 2.60 9.48 12.39
C GLN A 209 2.96 10.79 13.11
N THR A 210 4.06 11.43 12.70
CA THR A 210 4.47 12.73 13.27
C THR A 210 3.43 13.79 12.96
N HIS A 211 2.99 13.88 11.71
CA HIS A 211 1.94 14.81 11.29
C HIS A 211 0.62 14.55 12.04
N LEU A 212 0.22 13.28 12.18
CA LEU A 212 -0.98 12.91 12.91
C LEU A 212 -0.91 13.34 14.39
N LYS A 213 0.22 13.06 15.05
CA LYS A 213 0.45 13.49 16.44
C LYS A 213 0.38 15.01 16.57
N GLN A 214 1.01 15.76 15.67
CA GLN A 214 0.96 17.22 15.67
C GLN A 214 -0.47 17.75 15.49
N TYR A 215 -1.23 17.17 14.55
CA TYR A 215 -2.61 17.56 14.30
C TYR A 215 -3.50 17.36 15.53
N PHE A 216 -3.38 16.22 16.22
CA PHE A 216 -4.21 15.89 17.38
C PHE A 216 -3.68 16.39 18.72
N SER A 217 -2.45 16.92 18.82
CA SER A 217 -1.88 17.46 20.05
C SER A 217 -2.41 18.84 20.43
N GLY A 218 -3.12 19.54 19.54
CA GLY A 218 -3.58 20.90 19.69
C GLY A 218 -5.07 21.08 19.49
N LEU A 219 -5.48 22.32 19.20
CA LEU A 219 -6.88 22.71 18.97
C LEU A 219 -7.38 22.45 17.52
N LEU A 220 -6.53 21.97 16.63
CA LEU A 220 -6.87 21.81 15.21
C LEU A 220 -8.12 20.93 14.96
N PRO A 221 -8.33 19.80 15.65
CA PRO A 221 -9.54 19.01 15.47
C PRO A 221 -10.80 19.76 15.86
N SER A 222 -10.75 20.62 16.91
CA SER A 222 -11.90 21.38 17.39
C SER A 222 -12.27 22.56 16.47
N THR A 223 -11.31 23.08 15.71
CA THR A 223 -11.50 24.16 14.75
C THR A 223 -11.85 23.67 13.34
N TYR A 224 -11.76 22.36 13.07
CA TYR A 224 -11.97 21.76 11.76
C TYR A 224 -13.26 22.19 11.07
N LYS A 225 -14.37 22.28 11.81
CA LYS A 225 -15.66 22.70 11.24
C LYS A 225 -15.63 24.11 10.67
N ILE A 226 -14.81 24.99 11.24
CA ILE A 226 -14.65 26.39 10.83
C ILE A 226 -13.67 26.45 9.65
N THR A 227 -12.53 25.76 9.76
CA THR A 227 -11.38 25.94 8.87
C THR A 227 -11.38 25.04 7.63
N ARG A 228 -12.17 23.96 7.62
CA ARG A 228 -12.13 22.93 6.55
C ARG A 228 -12.36 23.42 5.13
N ASN A 229 -13.06 24.55 4.98
CA ASN A 229 -13.39 25.15 3.68
C ASN A 229 -12.53 26.39 3.35
N GLU A 230 -11.55 26.72 4.19
CA GLU A 230 -10.62 27.82 3.91
C GLU A 230 -9.65 27.40 2.79
N LEU A 231 -9.33 28.35 1.92
CA LEU A 231 -8.39 28.13 0.81
C LEU A 231 -6.94 28.04 1.32
N ASP A 232 -6.63 28.81 2.36
CA ASP A 232 -5.30 28.88 2.97
C ASP A 232 -5.30 28.16 4.32
N GLY A 233 -4.30 27.35 4.56
CA GLY A 233 -4.11 26.68 5.84
C GLY A 233 -3.64 25.23 5.71
N PHE A 234 -2.37 25.01 6.03
CA PHE A 234 -1.77 23.69 5.98
C PHE A 234 -2.45 22.69 6.93
N ASN A 235 -2.95 23.19 8.06
CA ASN A 235 -3.47 22.38 9.16
C ASN A 235 -5.01 22.32 9.22
N ASN A 236 -5.72 22.69 8.14
CA ASN A 236 -7.19 22.70 8.12
C ASN A 236 -7.81 21.30 8.16
N THR A 237 -7.03 20.27 7.81
CA THR A 237 -7.43 18.86 7.85
C THR A 237 -6.24 18.00 8.21
N THR A 238 -6.47 16.71 8.51
CA THR A 238 -5.38 15.73 8.73
C THR A 238 -4.56 15.48 7.46
N LYS A 239 -5.04 15.86 6.28
CA LYS A 239 -4.47 15.50 4.96
C LYS A 239 -4.42 14.00 4.67
N PHE A 240 -5.00 13.16 5.51
CA PHE A 240 -5.18 11.75 5.23
C PHE A 240 -6.53 11.53 4.54
N SER A 241 -6.56 10.62 3.56
CA SER A 241 -7.82 10.08 3.06
C SER A 241 -8.39 9.12 4.11
N SER A 242 -9.68 9.18 4.30
CA SER A 242 -10.45 8.20 5.06
C SER A 242 -10.87 7.06 4.16
#